data_ca9d37e101df799fd332baf1ab1cab2b
#
_entry.id   ca9d37e101df799fd332baf1ab1cab2b
#
_cell.length_a   1.000
_cell.length_b   1.000
_cell.length_c   1.000
_cell.angle_alpha   90.00
_cell.angle_beta   90.00
_cell.angle_gamma   90.00
#
_symmetry.space_group_name_H-M   'P 1'
#
loop_
_entity.id
_entity.type
_entity.pdbx_description
1 polymer ?
#
loop_
_entity_poly.entity_id
_entity_poly.type
_entity_poly.pdbx_seq_one_letter_code
_entity_poly.pdbx_strand_id
1 'polypeptide(L)'
;MAHKALGLGVDFGTSNTAAGFLHDGRPRLIQFGPGQTTIPTTFFFDYEARKMLIGEPADHALLEGVEGRFMRALKRVLGTSLMHERRQILNERVTFVDIIARFLGQVKKQAEAEAGATFDSVLSGRPVVFHGAGDPREGQAEADLRACYLAAGFCEVEFMPEPEAAAIASGALQQQGSIGLIVDVGGGTSDFSLFRSDGKGVAILANHGVRIGGTDFDRALSIDRVMPLLGKGSELRKAMGPGTSPTPNAIFNDLATWEKIPFLYTPQNRRLAAEMVRLAQQPDKLSRLAKLLEEELGHDLSFAVERGKIAANGGANGASILLDQLEPGLSVPLSTEALGESLARHAEALAEGARETLKIAGLHAAGVEKVIYVGGSSLMSMVSRTMKQQFPKAVHSSSEVFTAVADGLAIAAADAR
;
A
#
# COMPACT_ATOMS: atom_id res chain seq x y z
N MET A 1 -33.31 -17.74 22.55
CA MET A 1 -33.06 -16.69 21.51
C MET A 1 -31.87 -17.15 20.74
N ALA A 2 -31.99 -17.42 19.45
CA ALA A 2 -30.84 -17.76 18.63
C ALA A 2 -29.92 -16.52 18.60
N HIS A 3 -28.69 -16.65 19.09
CA HIS A 3 -27.68 -15.60 18.92
C HIS A 3 -27.52 -15.43 17.41
N LYS A 4 -27.91 -14.26 16.89
CA LYS A 4 -27.60 -13.89 15.51
C LYS A 4 -26.07 -13.94 15.42
N ALA A 5 -25.54 -14.87 14.62
CA ALA A 5 -24.10 -14.98 14.48
C ALA A 5 -23.58 -13.66 13.90
N LEU A 6 -22.58 -13.07 14.56
CA LEU A 6 -21.97 -11.83 14.12
C LEU A 6 -21.12 -12.10 12.87
N GLY A 7 -21.26 -11.27 11.83
CA GLY A 7 -20.37 -11.26 10.68
C GLY A 7 -19.20 -10.31 10.91
N LEU A 8 -17.99 -10.72 10.54
CA LEU A 8 -16.81 -9.86 10.57
C LEU A 8 -16.57 -9.26 9.17
N GLY A 9 -16.50 -7.94 9.06
CA GLY A 9 -16.02 -7.25 7.88
C GLY A 9 -14.48 -7.17 7.92
N VAL A 10 -13.79 -7.56 6.84
CA VAL A 10 -12.32 -7.50 6.78
C VAL A 10 -11.87 -6.88 5.46
N ASP A 11 -11.15 -5.79 5.54
CA ASP A 11 -10.39 -5.23 4.44
C ASP A 11 -8.95 -5.72 4.51
N PHE A 12 -8.65 -6.78 3.78
CA PHE A 12 -7.29 -7.30 3.65
C PHE A 12 -6.53 -6.52 2.56
N GLY A 13 -5.87 -5.45 2.96
CA GLY A 13 -5.13 -4.57 2.05
C GLY A 13 -3.71 -5.05 1.72
N THR A 14 -3.12 -4.49 0.66
CA THR A 14 -1.73 -4.77 0.26
C THR A 14 -0.72 -4.25 1.29
N SER A 15 -0.99 -3.10 1.89
CA SER A 15 -0.10 -2.44 2.87
C SER A 15 -0.63 -2.51 4.29
N ASN A 16 -1.94 -2.32 4.45
CA ASN A 16 -2.61 -2.33 5.76
C ASN A 16 -3.89 -3.14 5.68
N THR A 17 -4.26 -3.76 6.78
CA THR A 17 -5.51 -4.49 6.96
C THR A 17 -6.33 -3.83 8.06
N ALA A 18 -7.64 -3.71 7.86
CA ALA A 18 -8.61 -3.27 8.84
C ALA A 18 -9.71 -4.31 9.00
N ALA A 19 -10.33 -4.38 10.16
CA ALA A 19 -11.48 -5.25 10.40
C ALA A 19 -12.48 -4.56 11.31
N GLY A 20 -13.76 -4.94 11.22
CA GLY A 20 -14.81 -4.38 12.05
C GLY A 20 -16.07 -5.24 12.04
N PHE A 21 -16.93 -5.00 12.96
CA PHE A 21 -18.24 -5.64 13.09
C PHE A 21 -19.31 -4.61 13.49
N LEU A 22 -20.56 -4.93 13.24
CA LEU A 22 -21.67 -4.07 13.65
C LEU A 22 -21.99 -4.26 15.14
N HIS A 23 -21.90 -3.19 15.93
CA HIS A 23 -22.24 -3.17 17.34
C HIS A 23 -23.23 -2.03 17.61
N ASP A 24 -24.38 -2.36 18.17
CA ASP A 24 -25.46 -1.40 18.43
C ASP A 24 -25.86 -0.53 17.22
N GLY A 25 -25.90 -1.15 16.04
CA GLY A 25 -26.26 -0.50 14.78
C GLY A 25 -25.18 0.44 14.20
N ARG A 26 -23.96 0.41 14.74
CA ARG A 26 -22.82 1.20 14.26
C ARG A 26 -21.63 0.30 13.98
N PRO A 27 -20.83 0.59 12.94
CA PRO A 27 -19.60 -0.13 12.71
C PRO A 27 -18.63 0.14 13.86
N ARG A 28 -18.02 -0.92 14.38
CA ARG A 28 -16.97 -0.87 15.37
C ARG A 28 -15.72 -1.53 14.80
N LEU A 29 -14.67 -0.73 14.59
CA LEU A 29 -13.38 -1.21 14.10
C LEU A 29 -12.58 -1.84 15.22
N ILE A 30 -11.83 -2.89 14.86
CA ILE A 30 -10.94 -3.61 15.77
C ILE A 30 -9.72 -2.76 16.08
N GLN A 31 -9.34 -2.71 17.35
CA GLN A 31 -8.14 -2.04 17.81
C GLN A 31 -6.96 -3.01 17.81
N PHE A 32 -5.96 -2.78 16.97
CA PHE A 32 -4.72 -3.59 16.92
C PHE A 32 -3.64 -3.07 17.86
N GLY A 33 -3.81 -1.86 18.36
CA GLY A 33 -2.99 -1.17 19.35
C GLY A 33 -3.71 0.08 19.88
N PRO A 34 -3.17 0.82 20.83
CA PRO A 34 -3.79 2.04 21.35
C PRO A 34 -4.05 3.07 20.24
N GLY A 35 -5.32 3.26 19.87
CA GLY A 35 -5.74 4.17 18.80
C GLY A 35 -5.44 3.70 17.38
N GLN A 36 -5.08 2.43 17.19
CA GLN A 36 -4.73 1.86 15.88
C GLN A 36 -5.83 0.93 15.39
N THR A 37 -6.61 1.38 14.43
CA THR A 37 -7.69 0.63 13.77
C THR A 37 -7.24 -0.15 12.53
N THR A 38 -5.96 -0.06 12.19
CA THR A 38 -5.33 -0.80 11.10
C THR A 38 -4.08 -1.52 11.60
N ILE A 39 -3.73 -2.62 10.95
CA ILE A 39 -2.49 -3.36 11.17
C ILE A 39 -1.70 -3.44 9.85
N PRO A 40 -0.39 -3.15 9.84
CA PRO A 40 0.45 -3.37 8.65
C PRO A 40 0.33 -4.81 8.16
N THR A 41 0.12 -5.00 6.85
CA THR A 41 0.08 -6.34 6.23
C THR A 41 1.51 -6.80 5.93
N THR A 42 2.28 -6.96 7.00
CA THR A 42 3.70 -7.30 6.99
C THR A 42 3.98 -8.51 7.85
N PHE A 43 5.03 -9.24 7.51
CA PHE A 43 5.40 -10.53 8.08
C PHE A 43 6.91 -10.56 8.26
N PHE A 44 7.38 -11.04 9.40
CA PHE A 44 8.79 -11.26 9.63
C PHE A 44 9.00 -12.65 10.26
N PHE A 45 9.88 -13.44 9.67
CA PHE A 45 10.27 -14.75 10.20
C PHE A 45 11.61 -14.58 10.90
N ASP A 46 11.56 -14.48 12.21
CA ASP A 46 12.72 -14.36 13.09
C ASP A 46 13.42 -15.73 13.20
N TYR A 47 14.66 -15.81 12.72
CA TYR A 47 15.40 -17.06 12.65
C TYR A 47 15.94 -17.48 14.01
N GLU A 48 16.26 -16.53 14.89
CA GLU A 48 16.76 -16.80 16.24
C GLU A 48 15.60 -17.23 17.16
N ALA A 49 14.56 -16.42 17.26
CA ALA A 49 13.39 -16.72 18.10
C ALA A 49 12.48 -17.81 17.50
N ARG A 50 12.71 -18.21 16.25
CA ARG A 50 11.92 -19.21 15.50
C ARG A 50 10.42 -18.95 15.51
N LYS A 51 10.05 -17.70 15.35
CA LYS A 51 8.64 -17.27 15.34
C LYS A 51 8.34 -16.34 14.17
N MET A 52 7.07 -16.29 13.81
CA MET A 52 6.54 -15.32 12.86
C MET A 52 6.02 -14.10 13.62
N LEU A 53 6.49 -12.91 13.25
CA LEU A 53 5.98 -11.62 13.70
C LEU A 53 5.08 -11.05 12.61
N ILE A 54 4.06 -10.29 13.00
CA ILE A 54 3.02 -9.75 12.12
C ILE A 54 2.80 -8.28 12.48
N GLY A 55 2.64 -7.42 11.45
CA GLY A 55 2.36 -6.00 11.61
C GLY A 55 3.55 -5.22 12.17
N GLU A 56 3.31 -4.23 13.03
CA GLU A 56 4.36 -3.38 13.59
C GLU A 56 5.55 -4.16 14.19
N PRO A 57 5.38 -5.26 14.94
CA PRO A 57 6.51 -6.08 15.37
C PRO A 57 7.38 -6.63 14.23
N ALA A 58 6.78 -6.91 13.06
CA ALA A 58 7.51 -7.34 11.88
C ALA A 58 8.34 -6.19 11.27
N ASP A 59 7.76 -4.99 11.22
CA ASP A 59 8.44 -3.79 10.74
C ASP A 59 9.59 -3.38 11.68
N HIS A 60 9.37 -3.45 12.99
CA HIS A 60 10.41 -3.19 13.99
C HIS A 60 11.58 -4.18 13.87
N ALA A 61 11.31 -5.49 13.76
CA ALA A 61 12.36 -6.50 13.60
C ALA A 61 13.23 -6.26 12.36
N LEU A 62 12.61 -5.81 11.25
CA LEU A 62 13.35 -5.42 10.05
C LEU A 62 14.28 -4.24 10.33
N LEU A 63 13.77 -3.17 10.97
CA LEU A 63 14.53 -1.94 11.25
C LEU A 63 15.64 -2.14 12.30
N GLU A 64 15.42 -3.04 13.25
CA GLU A 64 16.42 -3.41 14.27
C GLU A 64 17.49 -4.36 13.73
N GLY A 65 17.39 -4.76 12.44
CA GLY A 65 18.36 -5.67 11.81
C GLY A 65 18.34 -7.09 12.38
N VAL A 66 17.19 -7.52 12.95
CA VAL A 66 17.03 -8.90 13.42
C VAL A 66 17.26 -9.87 12.27
N GLU A 67 18.00 -10.95 12.54
CA GLU A 67 18.26 -11.96 11.51
C GLU A 67 16.98 -12.73 11.17
N GLY A 68 16.50 -12.57 9.92
CA GLY A 68 15.22 -13.16 9.54
C GLY A 68 14.81 -12.83 8.10
N ARG A 69 13.56 -13.15 7.81
CA ARG A 69 12.98 -12.90 6.49
C ARG A 69 11.74 -12.02 6.60
N PHE A 70 11.83 -10.82 6.06
CA PHE A 70 10.71 -9.90 5.93
C PHE A 70 9.91 -10.16 4.66
N MET A 71 8.58 -10.05 4.74
CA MET A 71 7.66 -10.13 3.60
C MET A 71 6.56 -9.09 3.73
N ARG A 72 6.16 -8.50 2.62
CA ARG A 72 5.01 -7.59 2.50
C ARG A 72 4.33 -7.74 1.15
N ALA A 73 3.17 -7.10 0.98
CA ALA A 73 2.43 -7.05 -0.28
C ALA A 73 2.00 -8.42 -0.83
N LEU A 74 1.75 -9.40 0.05
CA LEU A 74 1.38 -10.76 -0.36
C LEU A 74 0.02 -10.82 -1.11
N LYS A 75 -0.85 -9.80 -0.98
CA LYS A 75 -2.07 -9.69 -1.79
C LYS A 75 -1.78 -9.69 -3.30
N ARG A 76 -0.59 -9.21 -3.72
CA ARG A 76 -0.19 -9.17 -5.14
C ARG A 76 0.13 -10.53 -5.76
N VAL A 77 0.35 -11.57 -4.95
CA VAL A 77 0.65 -12.92 -5.45
C VAL A 77 -0.58 -13.82 -5.56
N LEU A 78 -1.75 -13.36 -5.10
CA LEU A 78 -3.02 -14.06 -5.28
C LEU A 78 -3.25 -14.36 -6.77
N GLY A 79 -3.75 -15.56 -7.08
CA GLY A 79 -3.99 -16.01 -8.45
C GLY A 79 -2.75 -16.50 -9.18
N THR A 80 -1.56 -16.47 -8.58
CA THR A 80 -0.33 -16.97 -9.19
C THR A 80 0.06 -18.33 -8.60
N SER A 81 0.88 -19.10 -9.34
CA SER A 81 1.41 -20.38 -8.86
C SER A 81 2.21 -20.25 -7.55
N LEU A 82 2.77 -19.07 -7.28
CA LEU A 82 3.53 -18.77 -6.07
C LEU A 82 2.72 -19.00 -4.79
N MET A 83 1.39 -18.85 -4.83
CA MET A 83 0.50 -19.07 -3.67
C MET A 83 0.62 -20.48 -3.09
N HIS A 84 0.81 -21.47 -3.95
CA HIS A 84 0.77 -22.89 -3.60
C HIS A 84 2.16 -23.54 -3.52
N GLU A 85 3.22 -22.79 -3.89
CA GLU A 85 4.58 -23.30 -3.77
C GLU A 85 4.99 -23.47 -2.30
N ARG A 86 5.44 -24.65 -1.95
CA ARG A 86 5.95 -24.96 -0.61
C ARG A 86 7.35 -24.39 -0.42
N ARG A 87 7.53 -23.60 0.61
CA ARG A 87 8.81 -23.00 1.00
C ARG A 87 9.22 -23.47 2.38
N GLN A 88 10.52 -23.77 2.52
CA GLN A 88 11.07 -24.04 3.84
C GLN A 88 11.31 -22.69 4.51
N ILE A 89 10.55 -22.39 5.57
CA ILE A 89 10.71 -21.18 6.39
C ILE A 89 10.70 -21.60 7.84
N LEU A 90 11.69 -21.19 8.60
CA LEU A 90 11.99 -21.73 9.92
C LEU A 90 12.15 -23.26 9.81
N ASN A 91 11.50 -24.06 10.54
CA ASN A 91 11.57 -25.52 10.40
C ASN A 91 10.30 -26.13 9.78
N GLU A 92 9.49 -25.30 9.08
CA GLU A 92 8.21 -25.71 8.52
C GLU A 92 8.20 -25.56 7.00
N ARG A 93 7.41 -26.41 6.33
CA ARG A 93 7.07 -26.22 4.92
C ARG A 93 5.74 -25.50 4.81
N VAL A 94 5.79 -24.23 4.43
CA VAL A 94 4.63 -23.36 4.33
C VAL A 94 4.41 -22.85 2.91
N THR A 95 3.16 -22.57 2.57
CA THR A 95 2.74 -21.85 1.36
C THR A 95 2.41 -20.38 1.72
N PHE A 96 2.17 -19.54 0.71
CA PHE A 96 1.65 -18.20 1.01
C PHE A 96 0.21 -18.26 1.54
N VAL A 97 -0.57 -19.27 1.19
CA VAL A 97 -1.89 -19.48 1.82
C VAL A 97 -1.74 -19.63 3.33
N ASP A 98 -0.80 -20.48 3.79
CA ASP A 98 -0.55 -20.69 5.22
C ASP A 98 -0.09 -19.40 5.93
N ILE A 99 0.76 -18.62 5.29
CA ILE A 99 1.27 -17.36 5.86
C ILE A 99 0.15 -16.34 6.02
N ILE A 100 -0.64 -16.12 4.96
CA ILE A 100 -1.78 -15.20 5.01
C ILE A 100 -2.85 -15.70 5.99
N ALA A 101 -3.10 -17.02 6.05
CA ALA A 101 -4.05 -17.60 6.99
C ALA A 101 -3.66 -17.33 8.45
N ARG A 102 -2.37 -17.42 8.80
CA ARG A 102 -1.89 -17.08 10.16
C ARG A 102 -2.14 -15.60 10.50
N PHE A 103 -1.96 -14.71 9.53
CA PHE A 103 -2.26 -13.28 9.69
C PHE A 103 -3.77 -13.06 9.92
N LEU A 104 -4.61 -13.60 9.05
CA LEU A 104 -6.07 -13.48 9.16
C LEU A 104 -6.61 -14.14 10.44
N GLY A 105 -6.01 -15.24 10.87
CA GLY A 105 -6.31 -15.89 12.14
C GLY A 105 -5.99 -15.01 13.36
N GLN A 106 -4.91 -14.21 13.29
CA GLN A 106 -4.61 -13.24 14.33
C GLN A 106 -5.62 -12.09 14.32
N VAL A 107 -6.02 -11.59 13.16
CA VAL A 107 -7.08 -10.57 13.01
C VAL A 107 -8.39 -11.10 13.60
N LYS A 108 -8.79 -12.34 13.25
CA LYS A 108 -9.98 -13.02 13.81
C LYS A 108 -9.92 -13.10 15.33
N LYS A 109 -8.82 -13.59 15.88
CA LYS A 109 -8.63 -13.73 17.32
C LYS A 109 -8.74 -12.40 18.06
N GLN A 110 -8.16 -11.34 17.49
CA GLN A 110 -8.25 -10.00 18.08
C GLN A 110 -9.70 -9.50 18.05
N ALA A 111 -10.41 -9.70 16.92
CA ALA A 111 -11.80 -9.34 16.78
C ALA A 111 -12.70 -10.08 17.78
N GLU A 112 -12.50 -11.38 17.96
CA GLU A 112 -13.24 -12.21 18.91
C GLU A 112 -12.99 -11.79 20.36
N ALA A 113 -11.77 -11.46 20.70
CA ALA A 113 -11.41 -10.96 22.04
C ALA A 113 -12.10 -9.61 22.34
N GLU A 114 -12.17 -8.71 21.35
CA GLU A 114 -12.79 -7.40 21.52
C GLU A 114 -14.32 -7.45 21.50
N ALA A 115 -14.89 -8.34 20.67
CA ALA A 115 -16.33 -8.54 20.59
C ALA A 115 -16.90 -9.36 21.76
N GLY A 116 -16.07 -10.17 22.42
CA GLY A 116 -16.51 -11.18 23.38
C GLY A 116 -17.38 -12.29 22.75
N ALA A 117 -17.20 -12.55 21.44
CA ALA A 117 -17.99 -13.50 20.66
C ALA A 117 -17.12 -14.12 19.56
N THR A 118 -17.56 -15.26 19.01
CA THR A 118 -16.90 -15.90 17.87
C THR A 118 -17.43 -15.41 16.54
N PHE A 119 -16.57 -15.38 15.52
CA PHE A 119 -16.92 -15.04 14.15
C PHE A 119 -16.70 -16.24 13.23
N ASP A 120 -17.79 -16.92 12.86
CA ASP A 120 -17.73 -18.06 11.92
C ASP A 120 -17.80 -17.61 10.45
N SER A 121 -18.40 -16.43 10.20
CA SER A 121 -18.52 -15.85 8.87
C SER A 121 -17.71 -14.55 8.72
N VAL A 122 -17.20 -14.33 7.51
CA VAL A 122 -16.48 -13.12 7.11
C VAL A 122 -16.99 -12.59 5.79
N LEU A 123 -17.20 -11.26 5.73
CA LEU A 123 -17.33 -10.50 4.50
C LEU A 123 -16.03 -9.79 4.22
N SER A 124 -15.30 -10.26 3.21
CA SER A 124 -14.02 -9.68 2.83
C SER A 124 -14.16 -8.65 1.71
N GLY A 125 -13.46 -7.54 1.84
CA GLY A 125 -13.21 -6.66 0.72
C GLY A 125 -12.39 -7.36 -0.38
N ARG A 126 -12.75 -7.08 -1.62
CA ARG A 126 -11.95 -7.45 -2.79
C ARG A 126 -11.83 -6.27 -3.75
N PRO A 127 -10.70 -6.12 -4.48
CA PRO A 127 -10.66 -5.17 -5.56
C PRO A 127 -11.68 -5.54 -6.64
N VAL A 128 -12.08 -4.58 -7.46
CA VAL A 128 -12.97 -4.90 -8.60
C VAL A 128 -12.29 -5.89 -9.54
N VAL A 129 -10.98 -5.71 -9.74
CA VAL A 129 -10.13 -6.67 -10.46
C VAL A 129 -8.81 -6.85 -9.70
N PHE A 130 -8.31 -8.10 -9.56
CA PHE A 130 -7.03 -8.39 -8.92
C PHE A 130 -5.84 -8.13 -9.84
N HIS A 131 -5.96 -8.48 -11.13
CA HIS A 131 -4.88 -8.43 -12.10
C HIS A 131 -5.19 -7.56 -13.31
N GLY A 132 -6.44 -7.49 -13.76
CA GLY A 132 -6.91 -6.73 -14.90
C GLY A 132 -8.13 -7.37 -15.53
N ALA A 133 -8.92 -6.57 -16.25
CA ALA A 133 -10.12 -7.05 -16.90
C ALA A 133 -9.81 -8.18 -17.90
N GLY A 134 -10.43 -9.34 -17.72
CA GLY A 134 -10.24 -10.52 -18.58
C GLY A 134 -8.95 -11.32 -18.30
N ASP A 135 -8.19 -11.01 -17.25
CA ASP A 135 -7.03 -11.82 -16.85
C ASP A 135 -7.52 -13.19 -16.33
N PRO A 136 -6.99 -14.33 -16.84
CA PRO A 136 -7.42 -15.66 -16.41
C PRO A 136 -7.14 -15.94 -14.91
N ARG A 137 -6.30 -15.15 -14.25
CA ARG A 137 -5.98 -15.30 -12.83
C ARG A 137 -7.03 -14.70 -11.89
N GLU A 138 -8.02 -13.94 -12.40
CA GLU A 138 -9.04 -13.28 -11.56
C GLU A 138 -9.79 -14.28 -10.66
N GLY A 139 -10.35 -15.33 -11.24
CA GLY A 139 -11.08 -16.36 -10.48
C GLY A 139 -10.20 -17.11 -9.48
N GLN A 140 -8.94 -17.38 -9.87
CA GLN A 140 -7.99 -18.02 -8.98
C GLN A 140 -7.58 -17.11 -7.81
N ALA A 141 -7.44 -15.82 -8.04
CA ALA A 141 -7.09 -14.87 -6.98
C ALA A 141 -8.17 -14.80 -5.89
N GLU A 142 -9.45 -14.81 -6.28
CA GLU A 142 -10.57 -14.90 -5.31
C GLU A 142 -10.59 -16.23 -4.59
N ALA A 143 -10.38 -17.34 -5.33
CA ALA A 143 -10.31 -18.69 -4.73
C ALA A 143 -9.16 -18.81 -3.73
N ASP A 144 -7.99 -18.26 -4.04
CA ASP A 144 -6.83 -18.25 -3.15
C ASP A 144 -7.11 -17.45 -1.87
N LEU A 145 -7.72 -16.27 -2.00
CA LEU A 145 -8.08 -15.45 -0.85
C LEU A 145 -9.14 -16.16 0.03
N ARG A 146 -10.13 -16.81 -0.58
CA ARG A 146 -11.10 -17.65 0.13
C ARG A 146 -10.41 -18.78 0.89
N ALA A 147 -9.44 -19.45 0.27
CA ALA A 147 -8.67 -20.50 0.92
C ALA A 147 -7.89 -19.97 2.14
N CYS A 148 -7.33 -18.78 2.07
CA CYS A 148 -6.65 -18.13 3.21
C CYS A 148 -7.60 -17.90 4.40
N TYR A 149 -8.83 -17.41 4.16
CA TYR A 149 -9.84 -17.23 5.21
C TYR A 149 -10.31 -18.55 5.81
N LEU A 150 -10.59 -19.57 4.98
CA LEU A 150 -10.97 -20.89 5.46
C LEU A 150 -9.85 -21.51 6.32
N ALA A 151 -8.59 -21.39 5.89
CA ALA A 151 -7.43 -21.85 6.66
C ALA A 151 -7.19 -21.04 7.95
N ALA A 152 -7.68 -19.80 8.02
CA ALA A 152 -7.67 -18.96 9.23
C ALA A 152 -8.77 -19.34 10.24
N GLY A 153 -9.66 -20.28 9.88
CA GLY A 153 -10.72 -20.81 10.76
C GLY A 153 -12.08 -20.13 10.63
N PHE A 154 -12.34 -19.45 9.52
CA PHE A 154 -13.71 -19.06 9.14
C PHE A 154 -14.41 -20.21 8.45
N CYS A 155 -15.72 -20.34 8.62
CA CYS A 155 -16.55 -21.37 7.99
C CYS A 155 -17.23 -20.87 6.72
N GLU A 156 -17.60 -19.59 6.71
CA GLU A 156 -18.27 -18.91 5.59
C GLU A 156 -17.49 -17.69 5.17
N VAL A 157 -17.25 -17.53 3.87
CA VAL A 157 -16.48 -16.44 3.28
C VAL A 157 -17.26 -15.85 2.12
N GLU A 158 -17.62 -14.59 2.24
CA GLU A 158 -18.24 -13.83 1.16
C GLU A 158 -17.33 -12.65 0.77
N PHE A 159 -17.52 -12.15 -0.45
CA PHE A 159 -16.76 -11.03 -0.97
C PHE A 159 -17.66 -9.89 -1.41
N MET A 160 -17.21 -8.67 -1.13
CA MET A 160 -17.81 -7.44 -1.62
C MET A 160 -16.74 -6.59 -2.31
N PRO A 161 -17.04 -5.95 -3.44
CA PRO A 161 -16.13 -4.97 -4.04
C PRO A 161 -15.78 -3.85 -3.04
N GLU A 162 -14.50 -3.57 -2.85
CA GLU A 162 -14.03 -2.50 -1.95
C GLU A 162 -14.70 -1.14 -2.23
N PRO A 163 -14.93 -0.73 -3.51
CA PRO A 163 -15.67 0.49 -3.79
C PRO A 163 -17.12 0.47 -3.30
N GLU A 164 -17.79 -0.67 -3.37
CA GLU A 164 -19.17 -0.80 -2.89
C GLU A 164 -19.23 -0.62 -1.36
N ALA A 165 -18.32 -1.27 -0.64
CA ALA A 165 -18.20 -1.11 0.81
C ALA A 165 -17.92 0.36 1.19
N ALA A 166 -16.97 1.03 0.51
CA ALA A 166 -16.67 2.44 0.76
C ALA A 166 -17.86 3.36 0.49
N ALA A 167 -18.68 3.07 -0.54
CA ALA A 167 -19.89 3.82 -0.82
C ALA A 167 -20.93 3.64 0.28
N ILE A 168 -21.10 2.42 0.82
CA ILE A 168 -21.99 2.14 1.96
C ILE A 168 -21.57 2.98 3.18
N ALA A 169 -20.29 2.93 3.56
CA ALA A 169 -19.76 3.69 4.70
C ALA A 169 -19.92 5.21 4.55
N SER A 170 -19.77 5.72 3.33
CA SER A 170 -19.87 7.17 3.06
C SER A 170 -21.31 7.73 3.12
N GLY A 171 -22.31 6.88 3.35
CA GLY A 171 -23.72 7.26 3.28
C GLY A 171 -24.16 7.67 1.85
N ALA A 172 -23.42 7.26 0.81
CA ALA A 172 -23.76 7.59 -0.58
C ALA A 172 -25.07 6.95 -1.05
N LEU A 173 -25.62 6.00 -0.27
CA LEU A 173 -26.89 5.35 -0.55
C LEU A 173 -28.12 6.22 -0.29
N GLN A 174 -27.97 7.33 0.46
CA GLN A 174 -29.11 8.14 0.90
C GLN A 174 -29.83 8.88 -0.24
N GLN A 175 -29.19 9.07 -1.38
CA GLN A 175 -29.76 9.80 -2.51
C GLN A 175 -29.81 8.91 -3.76
N GLN A 176 -31.02 8.39 -4.03
CA GLN A 176 -31.24 7.53 -5.21
C GLN A 176 -30.94 8.27 -6.52
N GLY A 177 -30.21 7.60 -7.41
CA GLY A 177 -29.84 8.10 -8.74
C GLY A 177 -28.58 8.95 -8.75
N SER A 178 -28.00 9.33 -7.60
CA SER A 178 -26.78 10.11 -7.57
C SER A 178 -25.59 9.32 -8.13
N ILE A 179 -24.71 10.03 -8.84
CA ILE A 179 -23.50 9.45 -9.42
C ILE A 179 -22.29 9.90 -8.60
N GLY A 180 -21.51 8.93 -8.14
CA GLY A 180 -20.28 9.18 -7.41
C GLY A 180 -19.10 8.49 -8.03
N LEU A 181 -17.90 9.00 -7.73
CA LEU A 181 -16.61 8.42 -8.08
C LEU A 181 -15.86 8.07 -6.79
N ILE A 182 -15.44 6.82 -6.67
CA ILE A 182 -14.50 6.39 -5.65
C ILE A 182 -13.11 6.45 -6.26
N VAL A 183 -12.20 7.08 -5.53
CA VAL A 183 -10.78 7.22 -5.87
C VAL A 183 -10.00 6.51 -4.77
N ASP A 184 -9.66 5.26 -5.01
CA ASP A 184 -8.86 4.44 -4.12
C ASP A 184 -7.39 4.51 -4.54
N VAL A 185 -6.55 5.11 -3.69
CA VAL A 185 -5.11 5.20 -3.93
C VAL A 185 -4.39 4.41 -2.85
N GLY A 186 -4.03 3.19 -3.20
CA GLY A 186 -3.30 2.26 -2.35
C GLY A 186 -1.79 2.45 -2.39
N GLY A 187 -1.06 1.42 -1.93
CA GLY A 187 0.41 1.42 -1.93
C GLY A 187 1.02 1.28 -3.33
N GLY A 188 0.37 0.57 -4.26
CA GLY A 188 0.94 0.29 -5.59
C GLY A 188 -0.04 0.36 -6.75
N THR A 189 -1.33 0.63 -6.47
CA THR A 189 -2.40 0.79 -7.48
C THR A 189 -3.29 1.95 -7.09
N SER A 190 -3.95 2.52 -8.09
CA SER A 190 -5.05 3.47 -7.90
C SER A 190 -6.22 3.02 -8.73
N ASP A 191 -7.35 2.83 -8.10
CA ASP A 191 -8.57 2.36 -8.70
C ASP A 191 -9.64 3.46 -8.69
N PHE A 192 -10.28 3.65 -9.84
CA PHE A 192 -11.35 4.62 -10.06
C PHE A 192 -12.63 3.87 -10.34
N SER A 193 -13.61 3.95 -9.44
CA SER A 193 -14.88 3.26 -9.56
C SER A 193 -16.03 4.26 -9.62
N LEU A 194 -16.66 4.36 -10.77
CA LEU A 194 -17.85 5.19 -10.96
C LEU A 194 -19.08 4.37 -10.59
N PHE A 195 -19.92 4.90 -9.75
CA PHE A 195 -21.12 4.21 -9.25
C PHE A 195 -22.36 5.08 -9.35
N ARG A 196 -23.54 4.41 -9.37
CA ARG A 196 -24.85 5.03 -9.17
C ARG A 196 -25.51 4.44 -7.95
N SER A 197 -26.01 5.28 -7.05
CA SER A 197 -26.84 4.85 -5.93
C SER A 197 -28.24 4.45 -6.39
N ASP A 198 -28.74 3.32 -5.91
CA ASP A 198 -30.13 2.91 -6.11
C ASP A 198 -31.02 3.13 -4.89
N GLY A 199 -30.45 3.74 -3.83
CA GLY A 199 -31.12 4.02 -2.55
C GLY A 199 -31.01 2.88 -1.55
N LYS A 200 -30.52 1.68 -1.95
CA LYS A 200 -30.27 0.53 -1.08
C LYS A 200 -28.86 -0.01 -1.21
N GLY A 201 -28.27 0.17 -2.38
CA GLY A 201 -26.90 -0.26 -2.71
C GLY A 201 -26.30 0.67 -3.76
N VAL A 202 -25.24 0.22 -4.40
CA VAL A 202 -24.61 0.92 -5.51
C VAL A 202 -24.45 -0.01 -6.71
N ALA A 203 -24.76 0.51 -7.89
CA ALA A 203 -24.41 -0.13 -9.15
C ALA A 203 -23.10 0.47 -9.68
N ILE A 204 -22.08 -0.35 -9.84
CA ILE A 204 -20.81 0.08 -10.48
C ILE A 204 -21.07 0.26 -11.97
N LEU A 205 -20.87 1.48 -12.47
CA LEU A 205 -21.06 1.85 -13.87
C LEU A 205 -19.79 1.62 -14.70
N ALA A 206 -18.64 1.91 -14.13
CA ALA A 206 -17.33 1.68 -14.73
C ALA A 206 -16.27 1.57 -13.66
N ASN A 207 -15.20 0.84 -13.97
CA ASN A 207 -14.01 0.77 -13.16
C ASN A 207 -12.77 0.84 -14.04
N HIS A 208 -11.74 1.55 -13.59
CA HIS A 208 -10.45 1.64 -14.26
C HIS A 208 -9.34 1.75 -13.22
N GLY A 209 -8.31 0.90 -13.38
CA GLY A 209 -7.15 0.88 -12.50
C GLY A 209 -5.89 1.35 -13.20
N VAL A 210 -5.06 2.08 -12.49
CA VAL A 210 -3.71 2.44 -12.91
C VAL A 210 -2.68 1.90 -11.93
N ARG A 211 -1.54 1.42 -12.42
CA ARG A 211 -0.46 0.88 -11.59
C ARG A 211 0.41 2.00 -11.03
N ILE A 212 -0.20 2.84 -10.20
CA ILE A 212 0.44 3.95 -9.50
C ILE A 212 -0.11 3.96 -8.09
N GLY A 213 0.76 4.06 -7.10
CA GLY A 213 0.37 4.16 -5.69
C GLY A 213 1.44 4.83 -4.85
N GLY A 214 1.32 4.74 -3.54
CA GLY A 214 2.21 5.39 -2.58
C GLY A 214 3.67 5.03 -2.75
N THR A 215 3.98 3.76 -3.10
CA THR A 215 5.35 3.31 -3.34
C THR A 215 5.97 3.94 -4.59
N ASP A 216 5.16 4.28 -5.60
CA ASP A 216 5.64 5.00 -6.78
C ASP A 216 5.93 6.46 -6.46
N PHE A 217 5.15 7.06 -5.55
CA PHE A 217 5.41 8.41 -5.03
C PHE A 217 6.73 8.45 -4.26
N ASP A 218 6.96 7.47 -3.36
CA ASP A 218 8.21 7.33 -2.63
C ASP A 218 9.38 7.12 -3.56
N ARG A 219 9.22 6.25 -4.56
CA ARG A 219 10.24 5.99 -5.58
C ARG A 219 10.59 7.24 -6.38
N ALA A 220 9.59 8.00 -6.83
CA ALA A 220 9.83 9.24 -7.59
C ALA A 220 10.58 10.26 -6.74
N LEU A 221 10.15 10.46 -5.49
CA LEU A 221 10.80 11.36 -4.55
C LEU A 221 12.23 10.93 -4.23
N SER A 222 12.46 9.62 -4.01
CA SER A 222 13.79 9.04 -3.79
C SER A 222 14.72 9.30 -4.98
N ILE A 223 14.28 9.01 -6.20
CA ILE A 223 15.05 9.23 -7.43
C ILE A 223 15.41 10.70 -7.63
N ASP A 224 14.48 11.59 -7.36
CA ASP A 224 14.62 13.03 -7.61
C ASP A 224 15.48 13.74 -6.58
N ARG A 225 15.28 13.41 -5.30
CA ARG A 225 15.80 14.22 -4.18
C ARG A 225 16.90 13.52 -3.40
N VAL A 226 16.87 12.18 -3.29
CA VAL A 226 17.80 11.42 -2.45
C VAL A 226 18.93 10.80 -3.26
N MET A 227 18.63 10.13 -4.38
CA MET A 227 19.65 9.46 -5.18
C MET A 227 20.76 10.38 -5.68
N PRO A 228 20.56 11.68 -5.98
CA PRO A 228 21.64 12.61 -6.28
C PRO A 228 22.66 12.80 -5.14
N LEU A 229 22.24 12.65 -3.87
CA LEU A 229 23.13 12.70 -2.71
C LEU A 229 23.97 11.44 -2.56
N LEU A 230 23.55 10.34 -3.17
CA LEU A 230 24.27 9.06 -3.23
C LEU A 230 25.11 8.93 -4.50
N GLY A 231 25.16 9.96 -5.35
CA GLY A 231 25.99 10.02 -6.54
C GLY A 231 25.29 9.71 -7.86
N LYS A 232 23.94 9.61 -7.89
CA LYS A 232 23.21 9.53 -9.17
C LYS A 232 23.51 10.77 -10.01
N GLY A 233 23.91 10.56 -11.27
CA GLY A 233 24.29 11.65 -12.19
C GLY A 233 25.69 12.24 -11.95
N SER A 234 26.48 11.68 -11.03
CA SER A 234 27.88 12.06 -10.86
C SER A 234 28.75 11.50 -11.99
N GLU A 235 29.91 12.15 -12.22
CA GLU A 235 30.86 11.76 -13.22
C GLU A 235 31.98 10.89 -12.62
N LEU A 236 32.26 9.79 -13.27
CA LEU A 236 33.38 8.89 -12.99
C LEU A 236 34.50 9.10 -14.00
N ARG A 237 35.74 9.18 -13.54
CA ARG A 237 36.92 9.13 -14.43
C ARG A 237 36.96 7.77 -15.11
N LYS A 238 37.27 7.74 -16.38
CA LYS A 238 37.48 6.47 -17.07
C LYS A 238 38.67 5.71 -16.45
N ALA A 239 38.52 4.41 -16.29
CA ALA A 239 39.60 3.55 -15.77
C ALA A 239 40.84 3.54 -16.69
N MET A 240 40.61 3.73 -18.01
CA MET A 240 41.66 3.85 -19.03
C MET A 240 41.36 5.01 -19.96
N GLY A 241 42.36 5.84 -20.22
CA GLY A 241 42.28 7.00 -21.11
C GLY A 241 41.64 8.24 -20.48
N PRO A 242 41.65 9.35 -21.21
CA PRO A 242 41.06 10.60 -20.74
C PRO A 242 39.53 10.58 -20.82
N GLY A 243 38.86 11.45 -19.99
CA GLY A 243 37.45 11.68 -20.00
C GLY A 243 36.71 11.05 -18.83
N THR A 244 35.37 11.28 -18.80
CA THR A 244 34.47 10.79 -17.78
C THR A 244 33.33 9.99 -18.38
N SER A 245 32.57 9.31 -17.52
CA SER A 245 31.32 8.66 -17.82
C SER A 245 30.35 8.85 -16.63
N PRO A 246 29.05 8.97 -16.88
CA PRO A 246 28.10 9.08 -15.77
C PRO A 246 28.03 7.78 -14.96
N THR A 247 27.66 7.89 -13.69
CA THR A 247 27.37 6.74 -12.83
C THR A 247 26.24 5.88 -13.41
N PRO A 248 26.29 4.54 -13.30
CA PRO A 248 25.22 3.64 -13.77
C PRO A 248 23.89 3.93 -13.08
N ASN A 249 22.84 4.19 -13.84
CA ASN A 249 21.52 4.50 -13.28
C ASN A 249 20.83 3.28 -12.64
N ALA A 250 21.19 2.06 -13.00
CA ALA A 250 20.51 0.83 -12.57
C ALA A 250 20.50 0.69 -11.04
N ILE A 251 21.63 0.85 -10.39
CA ILE A 251 21.77 0.68 -8.95
C ILE A 251 20.90 1.68 -8.16
N PHE A 252 20.78 2.93 -8.62
CA PHE A 252 19.94 3.94 -7.98
C PHE A 252 18.46 3.68 -8.21
N ASN A 253 18.06 3.20 -9.40
CA ASN A 253 16.69 2.82 -9.70
C ASN A 253 16.26 1.61 -8.87
N ASP A 254 17.13 0.63 -8.70
CA ASP A 254 16.84 -0.56 -7.91
C ASP A 254 16.80 -0.22 -6.41
N LEU A 255 17.70 0.66 -5.93
CA LEU A 255 17.69 1.14 -4.55
C LEU A 255 16.43 1.95 -4.21
N ALA A 256 15.88 2.70 -5.17
CA ALA A 256 14.62 3.42 -5.00
C ALA A 256 13.38 2.53 -5.13
N THR A 257 13.54 1.24 -5.45
CA THR A 257 12.45 0.28 -5.63
C THR A 257 12.44 -0.70 -4.46
N TRP A 258 11.46 -0.57 -3.58
CA TRP A 258 11.38 -1.30 -2.32
C TRP A 258 11.66 -2.81 -2.45
N GLU A 259 11.01 -3.45 -3.40
CA GLU A 259 11.09 -4.91 -3.58
C GLU A 259 12.48 -5.38 -4.06
N LYS A 260 13.30 -4.46 -4.58
CA LYS A 260 14.62 -4.76 -5.12
C LYS A 260 15.76 -4.53 -4.13
N ILE A 261 15.51 -3.77 -3.07
CA ILE A 261 16.53 -3.41 -2.07
C ILE A 261 17.32 -4.63 -1.56
N PRO A 262 16.69 -5.73 -1.12
CA PRO A 262 17.42 -6.88 -0.58
C PRO A 262 18.37 -7.53 -1.58
N PHE A 263 18.09 -7.41 -2.88
CA PHE A 263 18.92 -7.99 -3.95
C PHE A 263 20.16 -7.15 -4.29
N LEU A 264 20.28 -5.95 -3.70
CA LEU A 264 21.45 -5.09 -3.89
C LEU A 264 22.63 -5.45 -2.97
N TYR A 265 22.40 -6.14 -1.86
CA TYR A 265 23.40 -6.45 -0.85
C TYR A 265 24.32 -7.62 -1.25
N THR A 266 24.86 -7.53 -2.46
CA THR A 266 25.74 -8.55 -3.01
C THR A 266 27.21 -8.11 -2.98
N PRO A 267 28.18 -9.05 -2.85
CA PRO A 267 29.59 -8.71 -2.95
C PRO A 267 29.95 -8.00 -4.26
N GLN A 268 29.22 -8.26 -5.33
CA GLN A 268 29.43 -7.61 -6.63
C GLN A 268 29.05 -6.12 -6.58
N ASN A 269 27.88 -5.79 -6.02
CA ASN A 269 27.42 -4.41 -5.90
C ASN A 269 28.26 -3.60 -4.91
N ARG A 270 28.74 -4.22 -3.82
CA ARG A 270 29.67 -3.58 -2.88
C ARG A 270 30.99 -3.25 -3.56
N ARG A 271 31.54 -4.18 -4.36
CA ARG A 271 32.76 -3.92 -5.16
C ARG A 271 32.54 -2.83 -6.20
N LEU A 272 31.40 -2.85 -6.90
CA LEU A 272 31.05 -1.80 -7.87
C LEU A 272 30.98 -0.42 -7.20
N ALA A 273 30.35 -0.31 -6.04
CA ALA A 273 30.26 0.95 -5.28
C ALA A 273 31.65 1.44 -4.86
N ALA A 274 32.51 0.56 -4.34
CA ALA A 274 33.88 0.88 -3.96
C ALA A 274 34.73 1.36 -5.17
N GLU A 275 34.53 0.73 -6.35
CA GLU A 275 35.19 1.18 -7.57
C GLU A 275 34.68 2.55 -8.03
N MET A 276 33.36 2.80 -7.96
CA MET A 276 32.79 4.10 -8.27
C MET A 276 33.32 5.19 -7.33
N VAL A 277 33.49 4.95 -6.04
CA VAL A 277 34.13 5.88 -5.10
C VAL A 277 35.56 6.25 -5.56
N ARG A 278 36.35 5.24 -5.92
CA ARG A 278 37.76 5.45 -6.40
C ARG A 278 37.84 6.28 -7.67
N LEU A 279 36.88 6.13 -8.59
CA LEU A 279 36.84 6.82 -9.88
C LEU A 279 36.07 8.14 -9.83
N ALA A 280 35.35 8.44 -8.75
CA ALA A 280 34.49 9.58 -8.63
C ALA A 280 35.23 10.92 -8.74
N GLN A 281 34.56 11.90 -9.36
CA GLN A 281 34.92 13.30 -9.22
C GLN A 281 34.42 13.91 -7.88
N GLN A 282 33.33 13.37 -7.35
CA GLN A 282 32.73 13.74 -6.05
C GLN A 282 32.62 12.47 -5.18
N PRO A 283 33.72 12.04 -4.54
CA PRO A 283 33.76 10.77 -3.81
C PRO A 283 32.79 10.70 -2.62
N ASP A 284 32.52 11.82 -1.95
CA ASP A 284 31.66 11.87 -0.75
C ASP A 284 30.26 11.31 -1.04
N LYS A 285 29.68 11.64 -2.19
CA LYS A 285 28.37 11.14 -2.59
C LYS A 285 28.36 9.63 -2.76
N LEU A 286 29.34 9.09 -3.46
CA LEU A 286 29.44 7.65 -3.72
C LEU A 286 29.91 6.86 -2.48
N SER A 287 30.61 7.50 -1.55
CA SER A 287 30.92 6.92 -0.24
C SER A 287 29.68 6.66 0.58
N ARG A 288 28.66 7.53 0.49
CA ARG A 288 27.34 7.29 1.10
C ARG A 288 26.64 6.08 0.48
N LEU A 289 26.69 5.91 -0.85
CA LEU A 289 26.18 4.71 -1.51
C LEU A 289 26.91 3.45 -1.05
N ALA A 290 28.24 3.50 -0.98
CA ALA A 290 29.06 2.37 -0.54
C ALA A 290 28.70 1.99 0.91
N LYS A 291 28.62 2.96 1.82
CA LYS A 291 28.18 2.76 3.21
C LYS A 291 26.79 2.12 3.27
N LEU A 292 25.83 2.66 2.52
CA LEU A 292 24.46 2.14 2.50
C LEU A 292 24.41 0.66 2.09
N LEU A 293 25.21 0.26 1.10
CA LEU A 293 25.26 -1.15 0.66
C LEU A 293 26.01 -2.05 1.65
N GLU A 294 27.02 -1.53 2.33
CA GLU A 294 27.81 -2.28 3.33
C GLU A 294 27.01 -2.51 4.60
N GLU A 295 26.31 -1.48 5.09
CA GLU A 295 25.51 -1.50 6.32
C GLU A 295 24.02 -1.86 6.06
N GLU A 296 23.64 -2.19 4.82
CA GLU A 296 22.30 -2.65 4.40
C GLU A 296 21.16 -1.68 4.73
N LEU A 297 21.42 -0.35 4.71
CA LEU A 297 20.51 0.73 5.12
C LEU A 297 19.43 1.11 4.08
N GLY A 298 19.20 0.30 3.06
CA GLY A 298 18.28 0.65 1.97
C GLY A 298 16.82 0.77 2.42
N HIS A 299 16.37 -0.09 3.34
CA HIS A 299 15.02 0.00 3.88
C HIS A 299 14.86 1.21 4.82
N ASP A 300 15.87 1.52 5.65
CA ASP A 300 15.90 2.73 6.47
C ASP A 300 15.76 3.99 5.62
N LEU A 301 16.47 4.01 4.47
CA LEU A 301 16.35 5.08 3.49
C LEU A 301 14.91 5.20 2.96
N SER A 302 14.29 4.09 2.59
CA SER A 302 12.92 4.08 2.08
C SER A 302 11.91 4.58 3.10
N PHE A 303 12.02 4.16 4.35
CA PHE A 303 11.18 4.67 5.44
C PHE A 303 11.44 6.15 5.72
N ALA A 304 12.69 6.63 5.60
CA ALA A 304 12.99 8.04 5.75
C ALA A 304 12.32 8.89 4.65
N VAL A 305 12.31 8.40 3.41
CA VAL A 305 11.61 9.03 2.28
C VAL A 305 10.10 9.09 2.55
N GLU A 306 9.49 7.97 2.98
CA GLU A 306 8.07 7.91 3.28
C GLU A 306 7.67 8.89 4.39
N ARG A 307 8.43 8.91 5.51
CA ARG A 307 8.20 9.88 6.60
C ARG A 307 8.33 11.32 6.14
N GLY A 308 9.36 11.65 5.34
CA GLY A 308 9.56 12.98 4.77
C GLY A 308 8.41 13.40 3.84
N LYS A 309 7.93 12.48 3.00
CA LYS A 309 6.75 12.68 2.15
C LYS A 309 5.50 13.01 2.97
N ILE A 310 5.23 12.24 4.02
CA ILE A 310 4.06 12.45 4.89
C ILE A 310 4.16 13.80 5.59
N ALA A 311 5.32 14.17 6.15
CA ALA A 311 5.55 15.44 6.81
C ALA A 311 5.35 16.63 5.86
N ALA A 312 5.93 16.57 4.65
CA ALA A 312 5.79 17.62 3.64
C ALA A 312 4.34 17.75 3.13
N ASN A 313 3.64 16.62 2.97
CA ASN A 313 2.23 16.61 2.58
C ASN A 313 1.33 17.26 3.65
N GLY A 314 1.64 17.06 4.93
CA GLY A 314 0.94 17.69 6.05
C GLY A 314 1.23 19.18 6.23
N GLY A 315 2.10 19.76 5.40
CA GLY A 315 2.47 21.18 5.47
C GLY A 315 3.33 21.51 6.69
N ALA A 316 4.05 20.54 7.25
CA ALA A 316 4.93 20.76 8.38
C ALA A 316 6.05 21.75 8.02
N ASN A 317 6.18 22.83 8.79
CA ASN A 317 7.27 23.78 8.60
C ASN A 317 8.63 23.08 8.81
N GLY A 318 9.52 23.20 7.82
CA GLY A 318 10.83 22.57 7.86
C GLY A 318 10.81 21.04 7.63
N ALA A 319 9.76 20.51 6.99
CA ALA A 319 9.72 19.11 6.60
C ALA A 319 10.97 18.74 5.80
N SER A 320 11.55 17.58 6.11
CA SER A 320 12.78 17.10 5.51
C SER A 320 12.81 15.56 5.49
N ILE A 321 13.52 15.00 4.53
CA ILE A 321 13.92 13.60 4.56
C ILE A 321 15.21 13.52 5.38
N LEU A 322 15.14 12.91 6.56
CA LEU A 322 16.28 12.77 7.47
C LEU A 322 17.10 11.53 7.08
N LEU A 323 18.41 11.72 6.91
CA LEU A 323 19.35 10.69 6.44
C LEU A 323 20.54 10.54 7.39
N ASP A 324 20.31 10.78 8.69
CA ASP A 324 21.36 10.72 9.74
C ASP A 324 22.04 9.35 9.81
N GLN A 325 21.36 8.27 9.43
CA GLN A 325 21.92 6.92 9.34
C GLN A 325 23.03 6.82 8.30
N LEU A 326 23.00 7.65 7.24
CA LEU A 326 24.06 7.71 6.24
C LEU A 326 25.21 8.62 6.68
N GLU A 327 24.86 9.80 7.15
CA GLU A 327 25.81 10.81 7.59
C GLU A 327 25.13 11.73 8.63
N PRO A 328 25.74 11.98 9.80
CA PRO A 328 25.15 12.83 10.83
C PRO A 328 24.77 14.23 10.29
N GLY A 329 23.53 14.64 10.50
CA GLY A 329 22.99 15.90 10.03
C GLY A 329 22.63 15.96 8.54
N LEU A 330 22.79 14.88 7.80
CA LEU A 330 22.38 14.85 6.40
C LEU A 330 20.84 14.84 6.31
N SER A 331 20.30 15.78 5.59
CA SER A 331 18.86 15.88 5.34
C SER A 331 18.56 16.52 3.99
N VAL A 332 17.36 16.25 3.46
CA VAL A 332 16.83 16.87 2.24
C VAL A 332 15.61 17.70 2.63
N PRO A 333 15.68 19.02 2.60
CA PRO A 333 14.51 19.87 2.78
C PRO A 333 13.43 19.54 1.73
N LEU A 334 12.19 19.38 2.17
CA LEU A 334 11.09 19.01 1.31
C LEU A 334 9.86 19.86 1.59
N SER A 335 9.67 20.92 0.78
CA SER A 335 8.44 21.72 0.84
C SER A 335 7.29 21.00 0.11
N THR A 336 6.06 21.45 0.38
CA THR A 336 4.86 20.97 -0.33
C THR A 336 4.96 21.20 -1.85
N GLU A 337 5.58 22.31 -2.27
CA GLU A 337 5.82 22.65 -3.67
C GLU A 337 6.82 21.68 -4.31
N ALA A 338 7.95 21.44 -3.64
CA ALA A 338 8.98 20.52 -4.09
C ALA A 338 8.46 19.07 -4.19
N LEU A 339 7.59 18.67 -3.25
CA LEU A 339 6.88 17.40 -3.31
C LEU A 339 5.95 17.34 -4.53
N GLY A 340 5.18 18.42 -4.77
CA GLY A 340 4.29 18.53 -5.92
C GLY A 340 5.02 18.45 -7.27
N GLU A 341 6.19 19.08 -7.39
CA GLU A 341 7.04 19.00 -8.58
C GLU A 341 7.49 17.57 -8.87
N SER A 342 8.01 16.88 -7.84
CA SER A 342 8.46 15.48 -7.98
C SER A 342 7.32 14.52 -8.35
N LEU A 343 6.08 14.83 -7.97
CA LEU A 343 4.90 14.00 -8.22
C LEU A 343 4.04 14.45 -9.40
N ALA A 344 4.41 15.49 -10.16
CA ALA A 344 3.58 16.07 -11.22
C ALA A 344 3.12 15.05 -12.28
N ARG A 345 4.02 14.13 -12.68
CA ARG A 345 3.69 13.06 -13.65
C ARG A 345 2.68 12.06 -13.10
N HIS A 346 2.73 11.79 -11.81
CA HIS A 346 1.78 10.90 -11.14
C HIS A 346 0.41 11.56 -11.02
N ALA A 347 0.37 12.86 -10.73
CA ALA A 347 -0.87 13.63 -10.72
C ALA A 347 -1.59 13.57 -12.07
N GLU A 348 -0.86 13.75 -13.17
CA GLU A 348 -1.45 13.66 -14.53
C GLU A 348 -1.94 12.25 -14.84
N ALA A 349 -1.20 11.21 -14.48
CA ALA A 349 -1.62 9.83 -14.69
C ALA A 349 -2.89 9.47 -13.88
N LEU A 350 -3.04 10.01 -12.66
CA LEU A 350 -4.27 9.87 -11.88
C LEU A 350 -5.44 10.63 -12.53
N ALA A 351 -5.20 11.83 -13.06
CA ALA A 351 -6.21 12.59 -13.80
C ALA A 351 -6.69 11.81 -15.04
N GLU A 352 -5.75 11.20 -15.77
CA GLU A 352 -6.08 10.38 -16.94
C GLU A 352 -6.89 9.14 -16.56
N GLY A 353 -6.53 8.45 -15.45
CA GLY A 353 -7.30 7.32 -14.93
C GLY A 353 -8.75 7.70 -14.64
N ALA A 354 -8.98 8.84 -14.01
CA ALA A 354 -10.32 9.35 -13.75
C ALA A 354 -11.09 9.69 -15.04
N ARG A 355 -10.44 10.31 -16.04
CA ARG A 355 -11.03 10.61 -17.34
C ARG A 355 -11.41 9.34 -18.13
N GLU A 356 -10.54 8.34 -18.11
CA GLU A 356 -10.82 7.07 -18.80
C GLU A 356 -11.99 6.33 -18.16
N THR A 357 -12.13 6.39 -16.82
CA THR A 357 -13.29 5.82 -16.11
C THR A 357 -14.60 6.47 -16.57
N LEU A 358 -14.62 7.80 -16.71
CA LEU A 358 -15.78 8.52 -17.23
C LEU A 358 -16.10 8.12 -18.68
N LYS A 359 -15.10 8.00 -19.50
CA LYS A 359 -15.23 7.61 -20.91
C LYS A 359 -15.79 6.19 -21.05
N ILE A 360 -15.33 5.24 -20.24
CA ILE A 360 -15.86 3.86 -20.20
C ILE A 360 -17.38 3.89 -19.88
N ALA A 361 -17.79 4.73 -18.92
CA ALA A 361 -19.19 4.87 -18.54
C ALA A 361 -20.04 5.71 -19.53
N GLY A 362 -19.42 6.37 -20.51
CA GLY A 362 -20.11 7.32 -21.37
C GLY A 362 -20.66 8.56 -20.64
N LEU A 363 -19.98 8.98 -19.55
CA LEU A 363 -20.43 10.09 -18.71
C LEU A 363 -19.45 11.26 -18.77
N HIS A 364 -19.96 12.44 -18.41
CA HIS A 364 -19.15 13.66 -18.29
C HIS A 364 -18.87 14.00 -16.83
N ALA A 365 -17.74 14.64 -16.56
CA ALA A 365 -17.34 15.04 -15.21
C ALA A 365 -18.40 15.90 -14.48
N ALA A 366 -19.16 16.70 -15.21
CA ALA A 366 -20.24 17.52 -14.65
C ALA A 366 -21.41 16.71 -14.05
N GLY A 367 -21.53 15.43 -14.41
CA GLY A 367 -22.55 14.52 -13.87
C GLY A 367 -22.12 13.81 -12.60
N VAL A 368 -20.88 13.94 -12.18
CA VAL A 368 -20.38 13.37 -10.91
C VAL A 368 -20.70 14.33 -9.77
N GLU A 369 -21.50 13.86 -8.82
CA GLU A 369 -21.97 14.66 -7.69
C GLU A 369 -21.10 14.49 -6.45
N LYS A 370 -20.43 13.33 -6.29
CA LYS A 370 -19.62 13.02 -5.12
C LYS A 370 -18.30 12.34 -5.55
N VAL A 371 -17.19 12.74 -4.92
CA VAL A 371 -15.89 12.04 -5.01
C VAL A 371 -15.51 11.57 -3.61
N ILE A 372 -15.29 10.26 -3.47
CA ILE A 372 -14.96 9.60 -2.22
C ILE A 372 -13.52 9.11 -2.32
N TYR A 373 -12.68 9.51 -1.38
CA TYR A 373 -11.29 9.08 -1.30
C TYR A 373 -11.13 7.89 -0.37
N VAL A 374 -10.41 6.88 -0.82
CA VAL A 374 -10.12 5.65 -0.10
C VAL A 374 -8.63 5.33 -0.25
N GLY A 375 -8.08 4.58 0.69
CA GLY A 375 -6.67 4.19 0.69
C GLY A 375 -5.75 5.30 1.21
N GLY A 376 -4.73 4.94 2.00
CA GLY A 376 -3.86 5.89 2.71
C GLY A 376 -3.14 6.88 1.82
N SER A 377 -2.81 6.49 0.57
CA SER A 377 -2.13 7.38 -0.37
C SER A 377 -3.07 8.43 -0.99
N SER A 378 -4.39 8.28 -0.86
CA SER A 378 -5.35 9.30 -1.28
C SER A 378 -5.32 10.56 -0.39
N LEU A 379 -4.73 10.47 0.81
CA LEU A 379 -4.46 11.61 1.69
C LEU A 379 -3.40 12.58 1.14
N MET A 380 -2.69 12.19 0.09
CA MET A 380 -1.78 13.12 -0.56
C MET A 380 -2.55 14.30 -1.16
N SER A 381 -2.18 15.52 -0.76
CA SER A 381 -2.81 16.77 -1.20
C SER A 381 -2.82 16.92 -2.73
N MET A 382 -1.84 16.32 -3.39
CA MET A 382 -1.76 16.22 -4.84
C MET A 382 -2.97 15.47 -5.41
N VAL A 383 -3.40 14.34 -4.81
CA VAL A 383 -4.55 13.56 -5.26
C VAL A 383 -5.83 14.38 -5.17
N SER A 384 -6.12 14.94 -3.99
CA SER A 384 -7.34 15.75 -3.80
C SER A 384 -7.37 16.98 -4.69
N ARG A 385 -6.22 17.65 -4.91
CA ARG A 385 -6.09 18.80 -5.80
C ARG A 385 -6.37 18.44 -7.25
N THR A 386 -5.80 17.32 -7.72
CA THR A 386 -6.01 16.80 -9.06
C THR A 386 -7.48 16.45 -9.29
N MET A 387 -8.12 15.75 -8.36
CA MET A 387 -9.54 15.39 -8.50
C MET A 387 -10.46 16.62 -8.43
N LYS A 388 -10.18 17.60 -7.58
CA LYS A 388 -10.95 18.86 -7.54
C LYS A 388 -10.88 19.63 -8.86
N GLN A 389 -9.77 19.57 -9.58
CA GLN A 389 -9.65 20.17 -10.91
C GLN A 389 -10.48 19.41 -11.95
N GLN A 390 -10.56 18.08 -11.87
CA GLN A 390 -11.37 17.26 -12.78
C GLN A 390 -12.88 17.35 -12.47
N PHE A 391 -13.24 17.44 -11.18
CA PHE A 391 -14.63 17.41 -10.69
C PHE A 391 -14.96 18.62 -9.81
N PRO A 392 -14.91 19.85 -10.35
CA PRO A 392 -15.03 21.07 -9.54
C PRO A 392 -16.41 21.28 -8.92
N LYS A 393 -17.45 20.58 -9.40
CA LYS A 393 -18.81 20.68 -8.88
C LYS A 393 -19.17 19.57 -7.90
N ALA A 394 -18.36 18.53 -7.80
CA ALA A 394 -18.60 17.40 -6.92
C ALA A 394 -18.32 17.75 -5.45
N VAL A 395 -19.05 17.12 -4.54
CA VAL A 395 -18.69 17.12 -3.12
C VAL A 395 -17.57 16.13 -2.90
N HIS A 396 -16.45 16.59 -2.34
CA HIS A 396 -15.28 15.76 -2.05
C HIS A 396 -15.28 15.31 -0.59
N SER A 397 -15.25 14.00 -0.34
CA SER A 397 -15.25 13.38 0.97
C SER A 397 -13.98 12.59 1.20
N SER A 398 -13.25 12.93 2.27
CA SER A 398 -12.01 12.27 2.70
C SER A 398 -12.06 11.77 4.14
N SER A 399 -13.26 11.68 4.73
CA SER A 399 -13.45 11.10 6.06
C SER A 399 -13.22 9.59 6.00
N GLU A 400 -12.54 9.04 7.00
CA GLU A 400 -12.32 7.60 7.19
C GLU A 400 -11.60 6.89 6.04
N VAL A 401 -10.63 7.57 5.41
CA VAL A 401 -9.90 7.08 4.23
C VAL A 401 -9.24 5.71 4.43
N PHE A 402 -8.77 5.43 5.66
CA PHE A 402 -8.12 4.16 5.99
C PHE A 402 -9.11 3.04 6.34
N THR A 403 -10.32 3.39 6.72
CA THR A 403 -11.26 2.43 7.33
C THR A 403 -12.61 2.38 6.63
N ALA A 404 -12.85 3.27 5.65
CA ALA A 404 -14.14 3.33 4.94
C ALA A 404 -14.56 1.96 4.36
N VAL A 405 -13.64 1.19 3.82
CA VAL A 405 -13.93 -0.15 3.30
C VAL A 405 -14.31 -1.08 4.45
N ALA A 406 -13.56 -1.10 5.54
CA ALA A 406 -13.83 -1.96 6.70
C ALA A 406 -15.14 -1.57 7.40
N ASP A 407 -15.46 -0.26 7.52
CA ASP A 407 -16.73 0.22 8.05
C ASP A 407 -17.91 -0.26 7.19
N GLY A 408 -17.80 -0.11 5.86
CA GLY A 408 -18.83 -0.58 4.94
C GLY A 408 -19.01 -2.10 4.97
N LEU A 409 -17.92 -2.85 5.04
CA LEU A 409 -17.97 -4.30 5.19
C LEU A 409 -18.60 -4.71 6.53
N ALA A 410 -18.30 -4.00 7.62
CA ALA A 410 -18.89 -4.26 8.93
C ALA A 410 -20.41 -4.01 8.93
N ILE A 411 -20.87 -2.97 8.23
CA ILE A 411 -22.30 -2.68 8.03
C ILE A 411 -22.95 -3.80 7.21
N ALA A 412 -22.37 -4.11 6.03
CA ALA A 412 -22.93 -5.08 5.11
C ALA A 412 -22.91 -6.53 5.65
N ALA A 413 -21.88 -6.90 6.41
CA ALA A 413 -21.79 -8.23 7.04
C ALA A 413 -22.92 -8.52 8.03
N ALA A 414 -23.59 -7.51 8.55
CA ALA A 414 -24.75 -7.67 9.42
C ALA A 414 -26.07 -7.86 8.65
N ASP A 415 -26.13 -7.39 7.40
CA ASP A 415 -27.31 -7.44 6.53
C ASP A 415 -27.32 -8.67 5.60
N ALA A 416 -26.18 -9.33 5.42
CA ALA A 416 -25.98 -10.47 4.51
C ALA A 416 -26.64 -11.79 4.96
N ARG A 417 -27.72 -11.73 5.76
CA ARG A 417 -28.44 -12.90 6.31
C ARG A 417 -29.94 -12.77 6.23
#